data_2a873ad3e439b84e994ebb998fd93e38
#
_entry.id   2a873ad3e439b84e994ebb998fd93e38
#
_cell.length_a   1.000
_cell.length_b   1.000
_cell.length_c   1.000
_cell.angle_alpha   90.00
_cell.angle_beta   90.00
_cell.angle_gamma   90.00
#
_symmetry.space_group_name_H-M   'P 1'
#
loop_
_entity.id
_entity.type
_entity.pdbx_description
1 polymer ?
#
loop_
_entity_poly.entity_id
_entity_poly.type
_entity_poly.pdbx_seq_one_letter_code
_entity_poly.pdbx_strand_id
1 'polypeptide(L)'
;MMNMPHFRYKAVTAKGDVIEAAINAIDDADLAKRIESQGLILVSSTRVSDVKPNQSKIESAWFMRRLNAKDVTEFLRNLSALLNASIRLDQALDMLSQKEFGGSMAAIAFAIRQSILSGESLSDALSNHENLFPRPLIALIAISEKSGTLSKTMTALSDKRDREEKLRQKALDSLTYPLFLIYAVIALFFFFVIFVLPQFKAFVVDMIKTADPVLVTLLGLSDFLITHAQGVTVATVFSIIALAAYFRSAVRRNRILSYILSLPVLRRIDRDYCTAQFCRNFSLLAEYGLPMAEAVELAGRSISIHDFSSVFSVAREKVRQGQTVGSALDESGVLAPIAIRMIRIGEGSGMIASLAGKAADLFDTRVERQFQRFVDLVGPIAILVVSLLVGGLILSIMTALLSVNQLVG
;
A
#
# COMPACT_ATOMS: atom_id res chain seq x y z
N MET A 1 -13.10 -38.10 -30.27
CA MET A 1 -13.84 -38.21 -28.99
C MET A 1 -15.00 -37.24 -29.05
N MET A 2 -16.24 -37.73 -29.05
CA MET A 2 -17.42 -36.85 -29.12
C MET A 2 -17.52 -36.06 -27.82
N ASN A 3 -17.52 -34.72 -27.95
CA ASN A 3 -17.68 -33.82 -26.83
C ASN A 3 -19.13 -33.93 -26.33
N MET A 4 -19.38 -34.56 -25.17
CA MET A 4 -20.72 -34.69 -24.62
C MET A 4 -21.13 -33.34 -24.00
N PRO A 5 -22.30 -32.81 -24.39
CA PRO A 5 -22.74 -31.54 -23.85
C PRO A 5 -23.05 -31.63 -22.35
N HIS A 6 -22.71 -30.53 -21.61
CA HIS A 6 -23.00 -30.37 -20.20
C HIS A 6 -24.40 -29.79 -20.00
N PHE A 7 -25.19 -30.42 -19.12
CA PHE A 7 -26.50 -29.89 -18.71
C PHE A 7 -26.49 -29.53 -17.23
N ARG A 8 -26.98 -28.36 -16.93
CA ARG A 8 -27.36 -27.99 -15.54
C ARG A 8 -28.80 -28.28 -15.35
N TYR A 9 -29.14 -28.99 -14.29
CA TYR A 9 -30.52 -29.39 -14.00
C TYR A 9 -30.93 -29.05 -12.58
N LYS A 10 -32.21 -28.84 -12.40
CA LYS A 10 -32.93 -28.72 -11.14
C LYS A 10 -33.83 -29.93 -11.02
N ALA A 11 -33.66 -30.70 -9.95
CA ALA A 11 -34.50 -31.88 -9.68
C ALA A 11 -34.98 -31.87 -8.24
N VAL A 12 -36.12 -32.55 -7.98
CA VAL A 12 -36.71 -32.66 -6.66
C VAL A 12 -36.62 -34.12 -6.22
N THR A 13 -36.22 -34.33 -4.96
CA THR A 13 -36.21 -35.63 -4.32
C THR A 13 -37.62 -36.06 -3.92
N ALA A 14 -37.84 -37.33 -3.66
CA ALA A 14 -39.13 -37.87 -3.13
C ALA A 14 -39.53 -37.22 -1.80
N LYS A 15 -38.63 -36.51 -1.11
CA LYS A 15 -38.92 -35.79 0.14
C LYS A 15 -39.24 -34.29 -0.07
N GLY A 16 -39.20 -33.80 -1.32
CA GLY A 16 -39.50 -32.41 -1.65
C GLY A 16 -38.30 -31.45 -1.68
N ASP A 17 -37.07 -31.96 -1.43
CA ASP A 17 -35.88 -31.13 -1.46
C ASP A 17 -35.45 -30.85 -2.91
N VAL A 18 -35.09 -29.59 -3.21
CA VAL A 18 -34.62 -29.18 -4.52
C VAL A 18 -33.11 -29.33 -4.60
N ILE A 19 -32.62 -30.08 -5.55
CA ILE A 19 -31.19 -30.27 -5.85
C ILE A 19 -30.87 -29.61 -7.19
N GLU A 20 -29.82 -28.78 -7.22
CA GLU A 20 -29.21 -28.27 -8.46
C GLU A 20 -27.85 -28.93 -8.66
N ALA A 21 -27.66 -29.55 -9.83
CA ALA A 21 -26.40 -30.18 -10.19
C ALA A 21 -26.15 -30.08 -11.70
N ALA A 22 -24.92 -30.49 -12.13
CA ALA A 22 -24.57 -30.59 -13.55
C ALA A 22 -24.20 -32.02 -13.90
N ILE A 23 -24.63 -32.48 -15.07
CA ILE A 23 -24.34 -33.83 -15.58
C ILE A 23 -24.07 -33.76 -17.09
N ASN A 24 -23.28 -34.71 -17.60
CA ASN A 24 -23.06 -34.90 -19.02
C ASN A 24 -24.14 -35.82 -19.58
N ALA A 25 -24.90 -35.34 -20.58
CA ALA A 25 -25.88 -36.14 -21.29
C ALA A 25 -25.80 -35.85 -22.78
N ILE A 26 -26.25 -36.80 -23.60
CA ILE A 26 -26.22 -36.64 -25.06
C ILE A 26 -27.32 -35.67 -25.51
N ASP A 27 -28.50 -35.79 -24.92
CA ASP A 27 -29.66 -34.92 -25.15
C ASP A 27 -30.54 -34.82 -23.91
N ASP A 28 -31.60 -34.01 -23.96
CA ASP A 28 -32.56 -33.83 -22.85
C ASP A 28 -33.30 -35.12 -22.46
N ALA A 29 -33.45 -36.08 -23.39
CA ALA A 29 -34.10 -37.37 -23.16
C ALA A 29 -33.17 -38.32 -22.36
N ASP A 30 -31.87 -38.34 -22.68
CA ASP A 30 -30.84 -39.07 -21.92
C ASP A 30 -30.67 -38.48 -20.52
N LEU A 31 -30.71 -37.13 -20.41
CA LEU A 31 -30.68 -36.44 -19.12
C LEU A 31 -31.87 -36.86 -18.22
N ALA A 32 -33.09 -36.83 -18.75
CA ALA A 32 -34.29 -37.21 -18.00
C ALA A 32 -34.22 -38.65 -17.48
N LYS A 33 -33.80 -39.58 -18.33
CA LYS A 33 -33.67 -41.02 -17.93
C LYS A 33 -32.60 -41.21 -16.82
N ARG A 34 -31.49 -40.50 -16.90
CA ARG A 34 -30.43 -40.62 -15.88
C ARG A 34 -30.86 -40.02 -14.52
N ILE A 35 -31.65 -38.96 -14.52
CA ILE A 35 -32.17 -38.31 -13.33
C ILE A 35 -33.26 -39.17 -12.72
N GLU A 36 -34.17 -39.74 -13.51
CA GLU A 36 -35.20 -40.69 -13.06
C GLU A 36 -34.55 -41.96 -12.48
N SER A 37 -33.47 -42.48 -13.08
CA SER A 37 -32.77 -43.64 -12.54
C SER A 37 -32.13 -43.38 -11.15
N GLN A 38 -31.94 -42.11 -10.79
CA GLN A 38 -31.45 -41.70 -9.47
C GLN A 38 -32.60 -41.39 -8.47
N GLY A 39 -33.85 -41.66 -8.85
CA GLY A 39 -35.00 -41.40 -8.03
C GLY A 39 -35.37 -39.92 -7.85
N LEU A 40 -34.93 -39.08 -8.80
CA LEU A 40 -35.15 -37.65 -8.77
C LEU A 40 -36.14 -37.27 -9.91
N ILE A 41 -36.96 -36.25 -9.68
CA ILE A 41 -37.89 -35.70 -10.67
C ILE A 41 -37.29 -34.43 -11.25
N LEU A 42 -37.03 -34.41 -12.56
CA LEU A 42 -36.51 -33.25 -13.27
C LEU A 42 -37.52 -32.12 -13.32
N VAL A 43 -37.17 -30.95 -12.83
CA VAL A 43 -38.01 -29.74 -12.85
C VAL A 43 -37.64 -28.83 -14.00
N SER A 44 -36.34 -28.63 -14.22
CA SER A 44 -35.85 -27.84 -15.37
C SER A 44 -34.46 -28.29 -15.76
N SER A 45 -34.14 -28.22 -17.06
CA SER A 45 -32.81 -28.41 -17.59
C SER A 45 -32.39 -27.23 -18.47
N THR A 46 -31.13 -26.90 -18.46
CA THR A 46 -30.55 -25.89 -19.34
C THR A 46 -29.25 -26.45 -19.92
N ARG A 47 -29.22 -26.58 -21.26
CA ARG A 47 -28.01 -27.00 -21.98
C ARG A 47 -26.97 -25.91 -21.86
N VAL A 48 -25.86 -26.20 -21.26
CA VAL A 48 -24.67 -25.32 -21.24
C VAL A 48 -23.97 -25.56 -22.58
N SER A 49 -24.48 -24.93 -23.66
CA SER A 49 -23.76 -24.87 -24.94
C SER A 49 -22.43 -24.21 -24.67
N ASP A 50 -21.35 -24.61 -25.34
CA ASP A 50 -20.00 -24.07 -25.31
C ASP A 50 -19.94 -22.54 -25.13
N VAL A 51 -20.34 -22.09 -23.97
CA VAL A 51 -19.93 -20.79 -23.48
C VAL A 51 -18.47 -21.02 -23.09
N LYS A 52 -17.53 -20.63 -24.00
CA LYS A 52 -16.22 -20.17 -23.56
C LYS A 52 -16.44 -19.55 -22.19
N PRO A 53 -15.64 -19.84 -21.17
CA PRO A 53 -15.85 -19.26 -19.86
C PRO A 53 -15.89 -17.75 -20.06
N ASN A 54 -17.09 -17.26 -20.34
CA ASN A 54 -17.39 -15.85 -20.21
C ASN A 54 -17.37 -15.68 -18.71
N GLN A 55 -16.13 -15.50 -18.23
CA GLN A 55 -15.88 -15.01 -16.90
C GLN A 55 -16.98 -13.97 -16.70
N SER A 56 -17.80 -14.19 -15.74
CA SER A 56 -18.78 -13.27 -15.21
C SER A 56 -18.03 -12.02 -14.74
N LYS A 57 -17.53 -11.25 -15.74
CA LYS A 57 -16.88 -9.95 -15.58
C LYS A 57 -17.86 -8.90 -15.05
N ILE A 58 -19.14 -9.24 -14.94
CA ILE A 58 -20.17 -8.25 -14.60
C ILE A 58 -20.55 -8.33 -13.11
N GLU A 59 -20.49 -9.50 -12.47
CA GLU A 59 -20.75 -9.58 -11.02
C GLU A 59 -19.47 -9.43 -10.17
N SER A 60 -18.29 -9.76 -10.69
CA SER A 60 -17.02 -9.55 -10.01
C SER A 60 -16.59 -8.07 -9.97
N ALA A 61 -17.04 -7.24 -10.90
CA ALA A 61 -16.65 -5.83 -10.94
C ALA A 61 -17.33 -4.97 -9.86
N TRP A 62 -18.49 -5.34 -9.38
CA TRP A 62 -19.20 -4.61 -8.31
C TRP A 62 -18.82 -5.08 -6.92
N PHE A 63 -18.35 -6.32 -6.76
CA PHE A 63 -17.88 -6.90 -5.52
C PHE A 63 -16.36 -6.83 -5.32
N MET A 64 -15.58 -6.36 -6.28
CA MET A 64 -14.18 -5.99 -6.08
C MET A 64 -14.10 -4.65 -5.31
N ARG A 65 -14.54 -4.65 -4.06
CA ARG A 65 -13.97 -3.78 -3.06
C ARG A 65 -12.46 -3.93 -3.24
N ARG A 66 -11.77 -2.85 -3.67
CA ARG A 66 -10.33 -2.88 -3.98
C ARG A 66 -9.61 -3.53 -2.82
N LEU A 67 -9.15 -4.76 -3.03
CA LEU A 67 -8.39 -5.48 -2.03
C LEU A 67 -7.17 -4.64 -1.67
N ASN A 68 -7.02 -4.39 -0.38
CA ASN A 68 -5.93 -3.58 0.15
C ASN A 68 -4.77 -4.48 0.57
N ALA A 69 -3.57 -3.89 0.71
CA ALA A 69 -2.42 -4.59 1.27
C ALA A 69 -2.71 -5.23 2.64
N LYS A 70 -3.64 -4.64 3.43
CA LYS A 70 -4.11 -5.19 4.71
C LYS A 70 -4.83 -6.51 4.55
N ASP A 71 -5.72 -6.63 3.55
CA ASP A 71 -6.47 -7.87 3.30
C ASP A 71 -5.51 -9.02 2.97
N VAL A 72 -4.47 -8.75 2.16
CA VAL A 72 -3.42 -9.73 1.84
C VAL A 72 -2.60 -10.10 3.07
N THR A 73 -2.27 -9.14 3.93
CA THR A 73 -1.53 -9.38 5.17
C THR A 73 -2.34 -10.26 6.12
N GLU A 74 -3.63 -9.98 6.27
CA GLU A 74 -4.55 -10.77 7.09
C GLU A 74 -4.71 -12.19 6.55
N PHE A 75 -4.86 -12.34 5.23
CA PHE A 75 -4.92 -13.66 4.58
C PHE A 75 -3.65 -14.48 4.84
N LEU A 76 -2.45 -13.89 4.65
CA LEU A 76 -1.19 -14.58 4.87
C LEU A 76 -1.00 -14.96 6.35
N ARG A 77 -1.41 -14.10 7.28
CA ARG A 77 -1.36 -14.35 8.70
C ARG A 77 -2.28 -15.51 9.10
N ASN A 78 -3.52 -15.49 8.63
CA ASN A 78 -4.49 -16.55 8.93
C ASN A 78 -4.06 -17.88 8.31
N LEU A 79 -3.58 -17.87 7.06
CA LEU A 79 -3.03 -19.07 6.42
C LEU A 79 -1.81 -19.61 7.18
N SER A 80 -0.89 -18.73 7.59
CA SER A 80 0.28 -19.10 8.41
C SER A 80 -0.15 -19.74 9.72
N ALA A 81 -1.12 -19.17 10.44
CA ALA A 81 -1.61 -19.70 11.70
C ALA A 81 -2.22 -21.12 11.55
N LEU A 82 -3.01 -21.32 10.49
CA LEU A 82 -3.62 -22.63 10.19
C LEU A 82 -2.56 -23.68 9.82
N LEU A 83 -1.59 -23.33 9.01
CA LEU A 83 -0.48 -24.23 8.65
C LEU A 83 0.42 -24.55 9.85
N ASN A 84 0.66 -23.61 10.75
CA ASN A 84 1.38 -23.84 12.00
C ASN A 84 0.62 -24.74 12.98
N ALA A 85 -0.71 -24.72 12.93
CA ALA A 85 -1.57 -25.67 13.64
C ALA A 85 -1.61 -27.06 12.97
N SER A 86 -0.74 -27.31 11.97
CA SER A 86 -0.67 -28.56 11.21
C SER A 86 -1.95 -28.90 10.42
N ILE A 87 -2.75 -27.89 10.10
CA ILE A 87 -3.91 -28.04 9.23
C ILE A 87 -3.41 -28.16 7.78
N ARG A 88 -3.97 -29.09 7.03
CA ARG A 88 -3.60 -29.28 5.62
C ARG A 88 -3.96 -28.05 4.80
N LEU A 89 -3.15 -27.75 3.76
CA LEU A 89 -3.31 -26.57 2.93
C LEU A 89 -4.69 -26.45 2.28
N ASP A 90 -5.24 -27.55 1.78
CA ASP A 90 -6.59 -27.63 1.20
C ASP A 90 -7.69 -27.28 2.21
N GLN A 91 -7.57 -27.77 3.44
CA GLN A 91 -8.51 -27.48 4.54
C GLN A 91 -8.34 -26.04 5.06
N ALA A 92 -7.11 -25.55 5.17
CA ALA A 92 -6.83 -24.16 5.56
C ALA A 92 -7.45 -23.18 4.57
N LEU A 93 -7.31 -23.45 3.28
CA LEU A 93 -7.92 -22.63 2.22
C LEU A 93 -9.46 -22.77 2.19
N ASP A 94 -9.99 -23.94 2.52
CA ASP A 94 -11.44 -24.11 2.67
C ASP A 94 -12.01 -23.22 3.76
N MET A 95 -11.36 -23.20 4.93
CA MET A 95 -11.74 -22.31 6.03
C MET A 95 -11.65 -20.84 5.60
N LEU A 96 -10.57 -20.44 4.93
CA LEU A 96 -10.37 -19.07 4.45
C LEU A 96 -11.29 -18.70 3.29
N SER A 97 -11.91 -19.66 2.62
CA SER A 97 -12.92 -19.42 1.58
C SER A 97 -14.28 -19.00 2.15
N GLN A 98 -14.52 -19.24 3.45
CA GLN A 98 -15.73 -18.84 4.16
C GLN A 98 -15.62 -17.34 4.53
N LYS A 99 -16.69 -16.56 4.29
CA LYS A 99 -16.69 -15.12 4.55
C LYS A 99 -16.36 -14.74 6.00
N GLU A 100 -16.71 -15.60 6.93
CA GLU A 100 -16.47 -15.39 8.37
C GLU A 100 -14.99 -15.37 8.72
N PHE A 101 -14.17 -16.18 8.04
CA PHE A 101 -12.73 -16.33 8.30
C PHE A 101 -11.86 -15.64 7.26
N GLY A 102 -12.27 -15.64 5.99
CA GLY A 102 -11.48 -15.10 4.87
C GLY A 102 -11.79 -13.65 4.53
N GLY A 103 -12.87 -13.08 5.07
CA GLY A 103 -13.23 -11.69 4.86
C GLY A 103 -13.26 -11.29 3.37
N SER A 104 -12.53 -10.22 3.04
CA SER A 104 -12.41 -9.70 1.66
C SER A 104 -11.66 -10.66 0.72
N MET A 105 -10.82 -11.55 1.26
CA MET A 105 -10.00 -12.50 0.49
C MET A 105 -10.67 -13.85 0.27
N ALA A 106 -11.88 -14.09 0.81
CA ALA A 106 -12.56 -15.39 0.72
C ALA A 106 -12.72 -15.91 -0.71
N ALA A 107 -13.09 -15.04 -1.66
CA ALA A 107 -13.22 -15.41 -3.06
C ALA A 107 -11.89 -15.85 -3.70
N ILE A 108 -10.79 -15.18 -3.32
CA ILE A 108 -9.45 -15.53 -3.80
C ILE A 108 -8.97 -16.82 -3.15
N ALA A 109 -9.21 -17.01 -1.84
CA ALA A 109 -8.92 -18.26 -1.15
C ALA A 109 -9.65 -19.45 -1.81
N PHE A 110 -10.91 -19.24 -2.19
CA PHE A 110 -11.68 -20.24 -2.93
C PHE A 110 -11.06 -20.55 -4.31
N ALA A 111 -10.66 -19.53 -5.07
CA ALA A 111 -10.02 -19.72 -6.38
C ALA A 111 -8.69 -20.48 -6.25
N ILE A 112 -7.83 -20.09 -5.29
CA ILE A 112 -6.56 -20.77 -5.00
C ILE A 112 -6.82 -22.24 -4.61
N ARG A 113 -7.82 -22.49 -3.75
CA ARG A 113 -8.20 -23.85 -3.35
C ARG A 113 -8.59 -24.70 -4.56
N GLN A 114 -9.38 -24.15 -5.50
CA GLN A 114 -9.77 -24.90 -6.71
C GLN A 114 -8.56 -25.25 -7.58
N SER A 115 -7.61 -24.33 -7.76
CA SER A 115 -6.35 -24.63 -8.45
C SER A 115 -5.55 -25.75 -7.79
N ILE A 116 -5.45 -25.75 -6.45
CA ILE A 116 -4.77 -26.82 -5.71
C ILE A 116 -5.48 -28.17 -5.84
N LEU A 117 -6.81 -28.17 -5.77
CA LEU A 117 -7.59 -29.39 -5.95
C LEU A 117 -7.49 -29.95 -7.40
N SER A 118 -7.20 -29.10 -8.38
CA SER A 118 -6.91 -29.53 -9.76
C SER A 118 -5.46 -30.02 -9.96
N GLY A 119 -4.62 -29.98 -8.91
CA GLY A 119 -3.24 -30.46 -8.92
C GLY A 119 -2.20 -29.40 -9.20
N GLU A 120 -2.57 -28.11 -9.26
CA GLU A 120 -1.61 -27.01 -9.36
C GLU A 120 -0.87 -26.81 -8.05
N SER A 121 0.37 -26.30 -8.10
CA SER A 121 1.10 -25.90 -6.90
C SER A 121 0.49 -24.61 -6.30
N LEU A 122 0.73 -24.37 -5.00
CA LEU A 122 0.32 -23.10 -4.38
C LEU A 122 0.97 -21.91 -5.05
N SER A 123 2.23 -22.03 -5.43
CA SER A 123 2.97 -20.96 -6.14
C SER A 123 2.35 -20.65 -7.51
N ASP A 124 1.91 -21.67 -8.26
CA ASP A 124 1.26 -21.46 -9.56
C ASP A 124 -0.12 -20.82 -9.37
N ALA A 125 -0.91 -21.30 -8.41
CA ALA A 125 -2.20 -20.72 -8.08
C ALA A 125 -2.10 -19.24 -7.66
N LEU A 126 -1.07 -18.86 -6.90
CA LEU A 126 -0.82 -17.47 -6.51
C LEU A 126 -0.33 -16.61 -7.68
N SER A 127 0.38 -17.19 -8.66
CA SER A 127 0.86 -16.44 -9.83
C SER A 127 -0.28 -15.93 -10.71
N ASN A 128 -1.43 -16.56 -10.69
CA ASN A 128 -2.65 -16.05 -11.33
C ASN A 128 -3.16 -14.72 -10.70
N HIS A 129 -2.60 -14.34 -9.55
CA HIS A 129 -2.96 -13.15 -8.79
C HIS A 129 -1.74 -12.25 -8.50
N GLU A 130 -0.81 -12.07 -9.46
CA GLU A 130 0.43 -11.27 -9.31
C GLU A 130 0.19 -9.83 -8.81
N ASN A 131 -0.97 -9.26 -9.09
CA ASN A 131 -1.35 -7.93 -8.59
C ASN A 131 -1.46 -7.85 -7.06
N LEU A 132 -1.73 -8.98 -6.40
CA LEU A 132 -1.89 -9.10 -4.95
C LEU A 132 -0.66 -9.71 -4.30
N PHE A 133 -0.04 -10.67 -4.97
CA PHE A 133 1.11 -11.43 -4.48
C PHE A 133 2.34 -11.11 -5.33
N PRO A 134 3.28 -10.28 -4.82
CA PRO A 134 4.48 -9.93 -5.57
C PRO A 134 5.35 -11.15 -5.91
N ARG A 135 6.02 -11.12 -7.06
CA ARG A 135 6.89 -12.20 -7.54
C ARG A 135 7.89 -12.75 -6.52
N PRO A 136 8.57 -11.92 -5.68
CA PRO A 136 9.46 -12.44 -4.65
C PRO A 136 8.76 -13.34 -3.62
N LEU A 137 7.51 -13.03 -3.27
CA LEU A 137 6.69 -13.85 -2.38
C LEU A 137 6.34 -15.18 -3.04
N ILE A 138 5.92 -15.16 -4.29
CA ILE A 138 5.59 -16.38 -5.06
C ILE A 138 6.82 -17.27 -5.18
N ALA A 139 7.99 -16.70 -5.48
CA ALA A 139 9.25 -17.47 -5.58
C ALA A 139 9.63 -18.15 -4.25
N LEU A 140 9.46 -17.47 -3.11
CA LEU A 140 9.69 -18.07 -1.79
C LEU A 140 8.73 -19.22 -1.52
N ILE A 141 7.47 -19.07 -1.88
CA ILE A 141 6.45 -20.12 -1.72
C ILE A 141 6.82 -21.33 -2.59
N ALA A 142 7.22 -21.11 -3.85
CA ALA A 142 7.61 -22.20 -4.75
C ALA A 142 8.78 -23.05 -4.22
N ILE A 143 9.77 -22.41 -3.61
CA ILE A 143 10.90 -23.10 -3.00
C ILE A 143 10.46 -23.85 -1.74
N SER A 144 9.69 -23.20 -0.88
CA SER A 144 9.25 -23.78 0.38
C SER A 144 8.26 -24.93 0.18
N GLU A 145 7.49 -24.91 -0.88
CA GLU A 145 6.60 -25.99 -1.27
C GLU A 145 7.41 -27.24 -1.68
N LYS A 146 8.44 -27.06 -2.49
CA LYS A 146 9.36 -28.15 -2.90
C LYS A 146 10.19 -28.70 -1.74
N SER A 147 10.59 -27.85 -0.78
CA SER A 147 11.39 -28.25 0.39
C SER A 147 10.56 -28.71 1.58
N GLY A 148 9.22 -28.66 1.53
CA GLY A 148 8.34 -29.02 2.63
C GLY A 148 8.37 -28.03 3.81
N THR A 149 8.92 -26.82 3.61
CA THR A 149 9.06 -25.81 4.67
C THR A 149 8.01 -24.67 4.59
N LEU A 150 6.87 -24.96 3.93
CA LEU A 150 5.83 -23.98 3.63
C LEU A 150 5.33 -23.23 4.88
N SER A 151 5.07 -23.95 5.99
CA SER A 151 4.61 -23.36 7.25
C SER A 151 5.58 -22.32 7.79
N LYS A 152 6.89 -22.63 7.84
CA LYS A 152 7.93 -21.69 8.28
C LYS A 152 8.01 -20.46 7.39
N THR A 153 7.96 -20.66 6.08
CA THR A 153 8.00 -19.57 5.09
C THR A 153 6.80 -18.66 5.22
N MET A 154 5.60 -19.23 5.39
CA MET A 154 4.38 -18.44 5.60
C MET A 154 4.46 -17.61 6.87
N THR A 155 5.03 -18.13 7.95
CA THR A 155 5.28 -17.36 9.19
C THR A 155 6.22 -16.19 8.92
N ALA A 156 7.36 -16.41 8.29
CA ALA A 156 8.31 -15.36 7.98
C ALA A 156 7.72 -14.27 7.06
N LEU A 157 6.89 -14.66 6.09
CA LEU A 157 6.17 -13.73 5.21
C LEU A 157 5.11 -12.93 5.96
N SER A 158 4.38 -13.56 6.86
CA SER A 158 3.42 -12.91 7.74
C SER A 158 4.10 -11.89 8.66
N ASP A 159 5.17 -12.29 9.33
CA ASP A 159 5.96 -11.42 10.21
C ASP A 159 6.53 -10.21 9.47
N LYS A 160 7.02 -10.43 8.24
CA LYS A 160 7.47 -9.34 7.38
C LYS A 160 6.36 -8.34 7.09
N ARG A 161 5.19 -8.83 6.68
CA ARG A 161 4.02 -7.99 6.38
C ARG A 161 3.53 -7.24 7.61
N ASP A 162 3.49 -7.89 8.75
CA ASP A 162 3.10 -7.25 10.02
C ASP A 162 4.08 -6.14 10.42
N ARG A 163 5.37 -6.32 10.18
CA ARG A 163 6.39 -5.25 10.38
C ARG A 163 6.17 -4.07 9.44
N GLU A 164 5.95 -4.33 8.15
CA GLU A 164 5.66 -3.29 7.15
C GLU A 164 4.41 -2.48 7.54
N GLU A 165 3.36 -3.15 7.98
CA GLU A 165 2.11 -2.49 8.40
C GLU A 165 2.31 -1.70 9.71
N LYS A 166 3.06 -2.23 10.69
CA LYS A 166 3.42 -1.51 11.93
C LYS A 166 4.23 -0.25 11.64
N LEU A 167 5.22 -0.32 10.74
CA LEU A 167 5.99 0.85 10.32
C LEU A 167 5.10 1.90 9.67
N ARG A 168 4.19 1.46 8.79
CA ARG A 168 3.22 2.35 8.16
C ARG A 168 2.27 2.98 9.17
N GLN A 169 1.75 2.22 10.13
CA GLN A 169 0.87 2.74 11.18
C GLN A 169 1.62 3.76 12.04
N LYS A 170 2.83 3.44 12.51
CA LYS A 170 3.65 4.39 13.26
C LYS A 170 3.89 5.69 12.48
N ALA A 171 4.16 5.61 11.17
CA ALA A 171 4.32 6.79 10.33
C ALA A 171 3.02 7.62 10.26
N LEU A 172 1.86 6.99 10.13
CA LEU A 172 0.57 7.67 10.12
C LEU A 172 0.24 8.29 11.49
N ASP A 173 0.46 7.55 12.58
CA ASP A 173 0.21 8.04 13.94
C ASP A 173 1.10 9.23 14.27
N SER A 174 2.37 9.20 13.85
CA SER A 174 3.30 10.31 14.02
C SER A 174 2.88 11.58 13.27
N LEU A 175 2.10 11.46 12.18
CA LEU A 175 1.58 12.61 11.43
C LEU A 175 0.33 13.25 12.06
N THR A 176 -0.35 12.58 12.96
CA THR A 176 -1.62 13.07 13.54
C THR A 176 -1.42 14.39 14.30
N TYR A 177 -0.39 14.47 15.15
CA TYR A 177 -0.06 15.69 15.87
C TYR A 177 0.36 16.86 14.96
N PRO A 178 1.28 16.70 13.99
CA PRO A 178 1.61 17.75 13.04
C PRO A 178 0.42 18.27 12.24
N LEU A 179 -0.46 17.37 11.79
CA LEU A 179 -1.66 17.77 11.04
C LEU A 179 -2.62 18.58 11.91
N PHE A 180 -2.83 18.18 13.16
CA PHE A 180 -3.64 18.93 14.11
C PHE A 180 -3.03 20.31 14.35
N LEU A 181 -1.72 20.41 14.55
CA LEU A 181 -1.02 21.67 14.79
C LEU A 181 -1.11 22.61 13.58
N ILE A 182 -0.88 22.10 12.37
CA ILE A 182 -1.02 22.88 11.13
C ILE A 182 -2.46 23.37 10.98
N TYR A 183 -3.45 22.52 11.25
CA TYR A 183 -4.85 22.92 11.24
C TYR A 183 -5.13 24.04 12.23
N ALA A 184 -4.63 23.93 13.47
CA ALA A 184 -4.80 24.95 14.51
C ALA A 184 -4.17 26.29 14.11
N VAL A 185 -2.96 26.26 13.51
CA VAL A 185 -2.28 27.48 13.00
C VAL A 185 -3.08 28.13 11.87
N ILE A 186 -3.55 27.33 10.92
CA ILE A 186 -4.38 27.82 9.82
C ILE A 186 -5.71 28.41 10.35
N ALA A 187 -6.37 27.72 11.28
CA ALA A 187 -7.60 28.19 11.89
C ALA A 187 -7.38 29.53 12.64
N LEU A 188 -6.29 29.64 13.40
CA LEU A 188 -5.91 30.86 14.09
C LEU A 188 -5.62 31.99 13.10
N PHE A 189 -4.92 31.73 12.01
CA PHE A 189 -4.67 32.71 10.95
C PHE A 189 -5.98 33.23 10.33
N PHE A 190 -6.89 32.34 9.97
CA PHE A 190 -8.20 32.72 9.42
C PHE A 190 -9.05 33.49 10.47
N PHE A 191 -9.02 33.07 11.73
CA PHE A 191 -9.68 33.78 12.82
C PHE A 191 -9.17 35.23 12.89
N PHE A 192 -7.85 35.42 12.85
CA PHE A 192 -7.27 36.77 12.87
C PHE A 192 -7.68 37.60 11.65
N VAL A 193 -7.59 37.03 10.45
CA VAL A 193 -7.89 37.77 9.22
C VAL A 193 -9.37 38.11 9.08
N ILE A 194 -10.27 37.24 9.55
CA ILE A 194 -11.73 37.41 9.36
C ILE A 194 -12.37 38.19 10.53
N PHE A 195 -11.89 37.98 11.76
CA PHE A 195 -12.54 38.58 12.94
C PHE A 195 -11.77 39.74 13.53
N VAL A 196 -10.46 39.62 13.68
CA VAL A 196 -9.65 40.62 14.37
C VAL A 196 -9.29 41.79 13.46
N LEU A 197 -8.78 41.48 12.28
CA LEU A 197 -8.28 42.50 11.34
C LEU A 197 -9.36 43.52 10.90
N PRO A 198 -10.63 43.15 10.63
CA PRO A 198 -11.68 44.10 10.30
C PRO A 198 -12.01 45.11 11.36
N GLN A 199 -11.81 44.77 12.66
CA GLN A 199 -12.04 45.72 13.76
C GLN A 199 -11.06 46.89 13.73
N PHE A 200 -9.87 46.70 13.20
CA PHE A 200 -8.86 47.76 13.02
C PHE A 200 -9.05 48.55 11.73
N LYS A 201 -9.88 48.07 10.78
CA LYS A 201 -10.11 48.74 9.51
C LYS A 201 -10.64 50.17 9.69
N ALA A 202 -11.56 50.36 10.67
CA ALA A 202 -12.13 51.69 10.98
C ALA A 202 -11.06 52.69 11.42
N PHE A 203 -10.01 52.24 12.10
CA PHE A 203 -8.91 53.09 12.57
C PHE A 203 -7.85 53.34 11.50
N VAL A 204 -7.74 52.47 10.50
CA VAL A 204 -6.66 52.50 9.49
C VAL A 204 -7.12 53.15 8.17
N VAL A 205 -8.43 53.16 7.88
CA VAL A 205 -8.99 53.69 6.62
C VAL A 205 -8.68 55.17 6.42
N ASP A 206 -8.71 55.98 7.50
CA ASP A 206 -8.39 57.40 7.45
C ASP A 206 -6.88 57.66 7.26
N MET A 207 -6.04 56.62 7.36
CA MET A 207 -4.58 56.70 7.34
C MET A 207 -3.92 55.89 6.21
N ILE A 208 -4.69 55.37 5.27
CA ILE A 208 -4.20 54.47 4.19
C ILE A 208 -2.99 55.06 3.41
N LYS A 209 -2.84 56.36 3.40
CA LYS A 209 -1.67 57.01 2.68
C LYS A 209 -0.31 56.83 3.38
N THR A 210 -0.34 56.44 4.68
CA THR A 210 0.89 56.22 5.49
C THR A 210 0.96 54.82 6.11
N ALA A 211 0.01 53.94 5.76
CA ALA A 211 -0.05 52.60 6.32
C ALA A 211 1.05 51.70 5.75
N ASP A 212 1.55 50.82 6.63
CA ASP A 212 2.55 49.80 6.29
C ASP A 212 2.03 48.90 5.14
N PRO A 213 2.83 48.64 4.05
CA PRO A 213 2.45 47.78 2.93
C PRO A 213 1.94 46.42 3.37
N VAL A 214 2.46 45.86 4.47
CA VAL A 214 2.04 44.55 5.00
C VAL A 214 0.59 44.63 5.50
N LEU A 215 0.23 45.72 6.24
CA LEU A 215 -1.12 45.90 6.75
C LEU A 215 -2.15 46.09 5.62
N VAL A 216 -1.79 46.87 4.61
CA VAL A 216 -2.64 47.09 3.40
C VAL A 216 -2.90 45.78 2.68
N THR A 217 -1.86 44.95 2.51
CA THR A 217 -2.00 43.63 1.88
C THR A 217 -2.89 42.69 2.69
N LEU A 218 -2.73 42.64 4.02
CA LEU A 218 -3.55 41.82 4.90
C LEU A 218 -5.02 42.30 4.95
N LEU A 219 -5.28 43.62 4.96
CA LEU A 219 -6.63 44.18 4.86
C LEU A 219 -7.28 43.83 3.52
N GLY A 220 -6.54 43.95 2.40
CA GLY A 220 -6.99 43.51 1.08
C GLY A 220 -7.34 42.03 1.03
N LEU A 221 -6.52 41.18 1.66
CA LEU A 221 -6.79 39.75 1.79
C LEU A 221 -8.04 39.48 2.65
N SER A 222 -8.22 40.22 3.74
CA SER A 222 -9.40 40.12 4.58
C SER A 222 -10.68 40.49 3.84
N ASP A 223 -10.68 41.60 3.13
CA ASP A 223 -11.83 42.05 2.32
C ASP A 223 -12.16 41.05 1.20
N PHE A 224 -11.13 40.52 0.54
CA PHE A 224 -11.31 39.49 -0.48
C PHE A 224 -11.95 38.22 0.11
N LEU A 225 -11.45 37.73 1.25
CA LEU A 225 -11.98 36.54 1.93
C LEU A 225 -13.41 36.72 2.41
N ILE A 226 -13.74 37.90 2.98
CA ILE A 226 -15.09 38.20 3.47
C ILE A 226 -16.06 38.35 2.30
N THR A 227 -15.69 39.12 1.26
CA THR A 227 -16.54 39.41 0.10
C THR A 227 -16.80 38.15 -0.73
N HIS A 228 -15.79 37.27 -0.84
CA HIS A 228 -15.87 36.05 -1.64
C HIS A 228 -15.96 34.79 -0.75
N ALA A 229 -16.45 34.89 0.48
CA ALA A 229 -16.47 33.76 1.44
C ALA A 229 -17.11 32.48 0.88
N GLN A 230 -18.21 32.62 0.13
CA GLN A 230 -18.86 31.48 -0.53
C GLN A 230 -17.98 30.86 -1.63
N GLY A 231 -17.34 31.69 -2.47
CA GLY A 231 -16.44 31.23 -3.53
C GLY A 231 -15.18 30.57 -2.95
N VAL A 232 -14.62 31.14 -1.89
CA VAL A 232 -13.43 30.60 -1.21
C VAL A 232 -13.73 29.26 -0.54
N THR A 233 -14.89 29.11 0.12
CA THR A 233 -15.30 27.82 0.71
C THR A 233 -15.52 26.74 -0.37
N VAL A 234 -16.20 27.07 -1.45
CA VAL A 234 -16.39 26.15 -2.58
C VAL A 234 -15.05 25.76 -3.23
N ALA A 235 -14.17 26.74 -3.48
CA ALA A 235 -12.84 26.49 -4.04
C ALA A 235 -11.98 25.61 -3.11
N THR A 236 -12.05 25.83 -1.80
CA THR A 236 -11.32 25.02 -0.82
C THR A 236 -11.83 23.58 -0.78
N VAL A 237 -13.15 23.39 -0.72
CA VAL A 237 -13.75 22.05 -0.75
C VAL A 237 -13.43 21.35 -2.07
N PHE A 238 -13.55 22.05 -3.22
CA PHE A 238 -13.20 21.48 -4.52
C PHE A 238 -11.71 21.13 -4.61
N SER A 239 -10.82 21.98 -4.08
CA SER A 239 -9.37 21.71 -4.01
C SER A 239 -9.06 20.48 -3.17
N ILE A 240 -9.71 20.31 -2.01
CA ILE A 240 -9.57 19.12 -1.16
C ILE A 240 -10.04 17.85 -1.91
N ILE A 241 -11.19 17.92 -2.55
CA ILE A 241 -11.73 16.80 -3.35
C ILE A 241 -10.83 16.48 -4.54
N ALA A 242 -10.36 17.50 -5.27
CA ALA A 242 -9.45 17.35 -6.40
C ALA A 242 -8.10 16.74 -5.95
N LEU A 243 -7.57 17.21 -4.82
CA LEU A 243 -6.34 16.68 -4.22
C LEU A 243 -6.52 15.23 -3.78
N ALA A 244 -7.61 14.90 -3.10
CA ALA A 244 -7.95 13.53 -2.72
C ALA A 244 -8.11 12.61 -3.94
N ALA A 245 -8.81 13.07 -4.98
CA ALA A 245 -8.96 12.33 -6.24
C ALA A 245 -7.63 12.17 -6.99
N TYR A 246 -6.78 13.19 -6.95
CA TYR A 246 -5.44 13.17 -7.55
C TYR A 246 -4.53 12.15 -6.88
N PHE A 247 -4.52 12.08 -5.53
CA PHE A 247 -3.74 11.11 -4.75
C PHE A 247 -4.32 9.68 -4.79
N ARG A 248 -5.55 9.51 -5.24
CA ARG A 248 -6.18 8.20 -5.39
C ARG A 248 -5.55 7.34 -6.50
N SER A 249 -4.88 7.95 -7.49
CA SER A 249 -4.17 7.25 -8.56
C SER A 249 -2.76 6.85 -8.11
N ALA A 250 -2.47 5.55 -8.08
CA ALA A 250 -1.15 5.02 -7.69
C ALA A 250 0.00 5.56 -8.57
N VAL A 251 -0.24 5.69 -9.88
CA VAL A 251 0.77 6.20 -10.83
C VAL A 251 1.14 7.66 -10.56
N ARG A 252 0.14 8.51 -10.29
CA ARG A 252 0.36 9.94 -10.00
C ARG A 252 1.00 10.13 -8.63
N ARG A 253 0.58 9.35 -7.63
CA ARG A 253 1.19 9.34 -6.30
C ARG A 253 2.67 8.98 -6.35
N ASN A 254 3.04 7.95 -7.11
CA ASN A 254 4.44 7.55 -7.24
C ASN A 254 5.29 8.62 -7.93
N ARG A 255 4.75 9.34 -8.92
CA ARG A 255 5.45 10.44 -9.60
C ARG A 255 5.69 11.64 -8.67
N ILE A 256 4.71 12.01 -7.84
CA ILE A 256 4.91 13.07 -6.84
C ILE A 256 5.90 12.63 -5.78
N LEU A 257 5.76 11.38 -5.29
CA LEU A 257 6.66 10.82 -4.31
C LEU A 257 8.11 10.85 -4.82
N SER A 258 8.35 10.47 -6.07
CA SER A 258 9.68 10.54 -6.68
C SER A 258 10.21 11.98 -6.79
N TYR A 259 9.35 12.96 -7.07
CA TYR A 259 9.73 14.38 -7.10
C TYR A 259 10.07 14.92 -5.69
N ILE A 260 9.26 14.59 -4.70
CA ILE A 260 9.49 14.96 -3.29
C ILE A 260 10.76 14.28 -2.77
N LEU A 261 10.95 13.00 -3.06
CA LEU A 261 12.13 12.22 -2.68
C LEU A 261 13.42 12.66 -3.40
N SER A 262 13.31 13.43 -4.49
CA SER A 262 14.48 14.03 -5.17
C SER A 262 15.11 15.18 -4.37
N LEU A 263 14.42 15.72 -3.37
CA LEU A 263 14.99 16.73 -2.46
C LEU A 263 16.17 16.14 -1.68
N PRO A 264 17.29 16.89 -1.54
CA PRO A 264 18.55 16.35 -1.01
C PRO A 264 18.41 15.79 0.42
N VAL A 265 17.48 16.30 1.20
CA VAL A 265 17.20 15.82 2.57
C VAL A 265 16.44 14.49 2.56
N LEU A 266 15.48 14.32 1.65
CA LEU A 266 14.64 13.11 1.53
C LEU A 266 15.35 11.99 0.77
N ARG A 267 16.32 12.32 -0.09
CA ARG A 267 17.12 11.34 -0.83
C ARG A 267 17.88 10.35 0.08
N ARG A 268 18.28 10.79 1.27
CA ARG A 268 18.91 9.90 2.27
C ARG A 268 17.91 8.92 2.85
N ILE A 269 16.70 9.37 3.16
CA ILE A 269 15.61 8.52 3.68
C ILE A 269 15.22 7.49 2.64
N ASP A 270 15.08 7.91 1.39
CA ASP A 270 14.74 7.04 0.27
C ASP A 270 15.79 5.94 0.06
N ARG A 271 17.08 6.30 0.06
CA ARG A 271 18.17 5.34 -0.04
C ARG A 271 18.19 4.35 1.12
N ASP A 272 17.98 4.81 2.35
CA ASP A 272 17.94 3.97 3.54
C ASP A 272 16.73 3.02 3.47
N TYR A 273 15.58 3.50 3.01
CA TYR A 273 14.38 2.69 2.80
C TYR A 273 14.57 1.63 1.70
N CYS A 274 15.10 2.01 0.54
CA CYS A 274 15.43 1.06 -0.52
C CYS A 274 16.42 -0.01 -0.05
N THR A 275 17.43 0.40 0.75
CA THR A 275 18.41 -0.52 1.34
C THR A 275 17.75 -1.49 2.32
N ALA A 276 16.86 -1.01 3.20
CA ALA A 276 16.12 -1.85 4.13
C ALA A 276 15.28 -2.90 3.40
N GLN A 277 14.51 -2.46 2.40
CA GLN A 277 13.66 -3.35 1.59
C GLN A 277 14.47 -4.41 0.84
N PHE A 278 15.55 -3.99 0.17
CA PHE A 278 16.45 -4.93 -0.49
C PHE A 278 16.99 -5.96 0.48
N CYS A 279 17.63 -5.51 1.57
CA CYS A 279 18.28 -6.38 2.54
C CYS A 279 17.29 -7.36 3.19
N ARG A 280 16.06 -6.91 3.48
CA ARG A 280 15.01 -7.75 4.04
C ARG A 280 14.61 -8.87 3.09
N ASN A 281 14.33 -8.53 1.83
CA ASN A 281 13.93 -9.50 0.84
C ASN A 281 15.09 -10.45 0.48
N PHE A 282 16.29 -9.91 0.31
CA PHE A 282 17.49 -10.70 0.04
C PHE A 282 17.80 -11.69 1.18
N SER A 283 17.70 -11.24 2.43
CA SER A 283 17.87 -12.11 3.59
C SER A 283 16.92 -13.30 3.57
N LEU A 284 15.63 -13.06 3.35
CA LEU A 284 14.63 -14.12 3.27
C LEU A 284 14.90 -15.08 2.11
N LEU A 285 15.18 -14.57 0.92
CA LEU A 285 15.45 -15.38 -0.27
C LEU A 285 16.70 -16.25 -0.08
N ALA A 286 17.76 -15.69 0.50
CA ALA A 286 18.99 -16.40 0.79
C ALA A 286 18.83 -17.45 1.91
N GLU A 287 18.05 -17.14 2.95
CA GLU A 287 17.76 -18.07 4.07
C GLU A 287 17.02 -19.32 3.61
N TYR A 288 16.11 -19.16 2.64
CA TYR A 288 15.37 -20.27 2.05
C TYR A 288 16.07 -20.97 0.88
N GLY A 289 17.36 -20.66 0.66
CA GLY A 289 18.22 -21.40 -0.27
C GLY A 289 18.07 -21.01 -1.73
N LEU A 290 17.53 -19.83 -2.05
CA LEU A 290 17.53 -19.34 -3.42
C LEU A 290 18.97 -19.08 -3.89
N PRO A 291 19.35 -19.44 -5.13
CA PRO A 291 20.64 -19.07 -5.70
C PRO A 291 20.90 -17.57 -5.57
N MET A 292 22.11 -17.17 -5.12
CA MET A 292 22.43 -15.78 -4.79
C MET A 292 22.18 -14.80 -5.92
N ALA A 293 22.42 -15.21 -7.16
CA ALA A 293 22.16 -14.41 -8.35
C ALA A 293 20.66 -14.08 -8.51
N GLU A 294 19.80 -15.09 -8.33
CA GLU A 294 18.35 -14.91 -8.41
C GLU A 294 17.81 -14.12 -7.22
N ALA A 295 18.34 -14.37 -6.02
CA ALA A 295 18.01 -13.63 -4.81
C ALA A 295 18.28 -12.13 -4.96
N VAL A 296 19.41 -11.74 -5.57
CA VAL A 296 19.76 -10.34 -5.85
C VAL A 296 18.74 -9.69 -6.79
N GLU A 297 18.38 -10.34 -7.88
CA GLU A 297 17.41 -9.79 -8.85
C GLU A 297 16.02 -9.64 -8.23
N LEU A 298 15.52 -10.70 -7.58
CA LEU A 298 14.17 -10.69 -6.99
C LEU A 298 14.06 -9.71 -5.83
N ALA A 299 15.10 -9.60 -5.00
CA ALA A 299 15.15 -8.59 -3.95
C ALA A 299 15.12 -7.15 -4.52
N GLY A 300 15.87 -6.91 -5.60
CA GLY A 300 15.87 -5.63 -6.30
C GLY A 300 14.52 -5.26 -6.92
N ARG A 301 13.83 -6.22 -7.54
CA ARG A 301 12.49 -6.03 -8.13
C ARG A 301 11.41 -5.74 -7.08
N SER A 302 11.64 -6.04 -5.81
CA SER A 302 10.69 -5.79 -4.73
C SER A 302 10.71 -4.34 -4.22
N ILE A 303 11.66 -3.51 -4.68
CA ILE A 303 11.73 -2.09 -4.33
C ILE A 303 10.68 -1.34 -5.14
N SER A 304 9.55 -1.01 -4.48
CA SER A 304 8.34 -0.54 -5.15
C SER A 304 8.35 0.94 -5.57
N ILE A 305 9.28 1.75 -5.07
CA ILE A 305 9.30 3.20 -5.31
C ILE A 305 10.03 3.55 -6.61
N HIS A 306 11.09 2.81 -6.93
CA HIS A 306 11.92 3.03 -8.10
C HIS A 306 12.03 1.78 -8.95
N ASP A 307 12.09 1.93 -10.26
CA ASP A 307 12.39 0.82 -11.16
C ASP A 307 13.90 0.62 -11.27
N PHE A 308 14.43 -0.18 -10.36
CA PHE A 308 15.83 -0.63 -10.37
C PHE A 308 16.02 -1.99 -11.06
N SER A 309 15.03 -2.47 -11.77
CA SER A 309 15.05 -3.81 -12.38
C SER A 309 16.26 -4.02 -13.30
N SER A 310 16.63 -3.02 -14.10
CA SER A 310 17.79 -3.06 -14.98
C SER A 310 19.11 -3.12 -14.20
N VAL A 311 19.22 -2.37 -13.09
CA VAL A 311 20.44 -2.31 -12.27
C VAL A 311 20.68 -3.65 -11.58
N PHE A 312 19.64 -4.24 -10.98
CA PHE A 312 19.77 -5.52 -10.29
C PHE A 312 19.84 -6.71 -11.25
N SER A 313 19.34 -6.61 -12.49
CA SER A 313 19.58 -7.62 -13.50
C SER A 313 21.05 -7.66 -13.95
N VAL A 314 21.73 -6.52 -14.04
CA VAL A 314 23.17 -6.45 -14.26
C VAL A 314 23.93 -7.05 -13.07
N ALA A 315 23.56 -6.70 -11.83
CA ALA A 315 24.19 -7.27 -10.65
C ALA A 315 24.03 -8.80 -10.59
N ARG A 316 22.84 -9.33 -10.93
CA ARG A 316 22.61 -10.76 -11.07
C ARG A 316 23.59 -11.42 -12.03
N GLU A 317 23.76 -10.84 -13.22
CA GLU A 317 24.64 -11.44 -14.24
C GLU A 317 26.10 -11.47 -13.78
N LYS A 318 26.58 -10.44 -13.09
CA LYS A 318 27.90 -10.41 -12.48
C LYS A 318 28.10 -11.51 -11.42
N VAL A 319 27.08 -11.72 -10.56
CA VAL A 319 27.09 -12.81 -9.58
C VAL A 319 27.11 -14.19 -10.27
N ARG A 320 26.36 -14.38 -11.36
CA ARG A 320 26.41 -15.60 -12.16
C ARG A 320 27.79 -15.86 -12.78
N GLN A 321 28.51 -14.81 -13.14
CA GLN A 321 29.89 -14.87 -13.65
C GLN A 321 30.92 -15.11 -12.56
N GLY A 322 30.52 -15.30 -11.31
CA GLY A 322 31.41 -15.61 -10.18
C GLY A 322 31.89 -14.39 -9.39
N GLN A 323 31.39 -13.18 -9.68
CA GLN A 323 31.68 -12.01 -8.86
C GLN A 323 30.96 -12.13 -7.51
N THR A 324 31.58 -11.65 -6.43
CA THR A 324 30.95 -11.65 -5.11
C THR A 324 29.70 -10.75 -5.09
N VAL A 325 28.69 -11.18 -4.32
CA VAL A 325 27.44 -10.43 -4.17
C VAL A 325 27.72 -9.02 -3.67
N GLY A 326 28.62 -8.89 -2.68
CA GLY A 326 29.00 -7.59 -2.13
C GLY A 326 29.63 -6.65 -3.17
N SER A 327 30.45 -7.16 -4.11
CA SER A 327 31.06 -6.33 -5.17
C SER A 327 30.06 -5.95 -6.24
N ALA A 328 29.22 -6.88 -6.69
CA ALA A 328 28.20 -6.62 -7.69
C ALA A 328 27.17 -5.58 -7.21
N LEU A 329 26.83 -5.59 -5.91
CA LEU A 329 25.93 -4.61 -5.30
C LEU A 329 26.59 -3.24 -5.10
N ASP A 330 27.90 -3.19 -4.81
CA ASP A 330 28.64 -1.93 -4.64
C ASP A 330 28.65 -1.11 -5.94
N GLU A 331 28.88 -1.78 -7.05
CA GLU A 331 28.85 -1.17 -8.38
C GLU A 331 27.46 -0.66 -8.80
N SER A 332 26.40 -1.18 -8.20
CA SER A 332 25.02 -0.71 -8.45
C SER A 332 24.78 0.74 -7.97
N GLY A 333 25.52 1.21 -6.96
CA GLY A 333 25.40 2.55 -6.38
C GLY A 333 24.06 2.84 -5.66
N VAL A 334 23.13 1.90 -5.65
CA VAL A 334 21.76 2.07 -5.11
C VAL A 334 21.74 1.92 -3.60
N LEU A 335 22.44 0.92 -3.08
CA LEU A 335 22.38 0.57 -1.67
C LEU A 335 23.36 1.41 -0.81
N ALA A 336 23.06 1.49 0.47
CA ALA A 336 23.93 2.19 1.41
C ALA A 336 25.23 1.40 1.66
N PRO A 337 26.43 2.06 1.72
CA PRO A 337 27.70 1.39 1.84
C PRO A 337 27.85 0.47 3.05
N ILE A 338 27.18 0.80 4.16
CA ILE A 338 27.19 -0.03 5.39
C ILE A 338 26.50 -1.37 5.13
N ALA A 339 25.36 -1.39 4.41
CA ALA A 339 24.67 -2.63 4.06
C ALA A 339 25.53 -3.52 3.17
N ILE A 340 26.17 -2.94 2.16
CA ILE A 340 27.08 -3.65 1.25
C ILE A 340 28.23 -4.26 2.04
N ARG A 341 28.81 -3.51 2.99
CA ARG A 341 29.89 -4.02 3.85
C ARG A 341 29.42 -5.19 4.73
N MET A 342 28.21 -5.13 5.30
CA MET A 342 27.61 -6.22 6.06
C MET A 342 27.38 -7.46 5.19
N ILE A 343 26.84 -7.27 3.98
CA ILE A 343 26.66 -8.37 3.01
C ILE A 343 28.00 -9.01 2.65
N ARG A 344 29.05 -8.22 2.38
CA ARG A 344 30.39 -8.72 2.06
C ARG A 344 31.02 -9.54 3.20
N ILE A 345 30.85 -9.09 4.46
CA ILE A 345 31.28 -9.86 5.65
C ILE A 345 30.47 -11.16 5.74
N GLY A 346 29.15 -11.09 5.51
CA GLY A 346 28.27 -12.26 5.52
C GLY A 346 28.61 -13.28 4.45
N GLU A 347 29.02 -12.83 3.27
CA GLU A 347 29.44 -13.66 2.16
C GLU A 347 30.73 -14.43 2.53
N GLY A 348 31.70 -13.74 3.08
CA GLY A 348 32.98 -14.38 3.52
C GLY A 348 32.84 -15.34 4.71
N SER A 349 31.81 -15.15 5.55
CA SER A 349 31.56 -15.99 6.74
C SER A 349 30.47 -17.06 6.54
N GLY A 350 29.86 -17.14 5.38
CA GLY A 350 28.69 -18.02 5.13
C GLY A 350 27.39 -17.59 5.85
N MET A 351 27.36 -16.39 6.43
CA MET A 351 26.22 -15.86 7.19
C MET A 351 25.50 -14.71 6.46
N ILE A 352 25.50 -14.75 5.13
CA ILE A 352 25.02 -13.64 4.29
C ILE A 352 23.55 -13.31 4.58
N ALA A 353 22.67 -14.31 4.74
CA ALA A 353 21.26 -14.11 5.05
C ALA A 353 21.08 -13.39 6.40
N SER A 354 21.77 -13.86 7.45
CA SER A 354 21.69 -13.27 8.80
C SER A 354 22.18 -11.82 8.82
N LEU A 355 23.34 -11.53 8.18
CA LEU A 355 23.89 -10.18 8.17
C LEU A 355 23.08 -9.23 7.27
N ALA A 356 22.49 -9.71 6.17
CA ALA A 356 21.53 -8.94 5.39
C ALA A 356 20.27 -8.59 6.21
N GLY A 357 19.74 -9.54 7.00
CA GLY A 357 18.63 -9.31 7.91
C GLY A 357 18.93 -8.24 8.97
N LYS A 358 20.10 -8.31 9.59
CA LYS A 358 20.57 -7.29 10.55
C LYS A 358 20.76 -5.91 9.88
N ALA A 359 21.25 -5.89 8.64
CA ALA A 359 21.32 -4.65 7.87
C ALA A 359 19.93 -4.06 7.64
N ALA A 360 18.95 -4.88 7.29
CA ALA A 360 17.56 -4.43 7.13
C ALA A 360 17.02 -3.80 8.42
N ASP A 361 17.18 -4.45 9.59
CA ASP A 361 16.74 -3.92 10.89
C ASP A 361 17.41 -2.58 11.24
N LEU A 362 18.69 -2.44 10.92
CA LEU A 362 19.44 -1.20 11.12
C LEU A 362 18.87 -0.07 10.29
N PHE A 363 18.57 -0.32 9.01
CA PHE A 363 18.06 0.70 8.10
C PHE A 363 16.59 1.02 8.35
N ASP A 364 15.75 0.06 8.73
CA ASP A 364 14.39 0.29 9.19
C ASP A 364 14.37 1.27 10.37
N THR A 365 15.24 1.03 11.38
CA THR A 365 15.37 1.91 12.54
C THR A 365 15.89 3.31 12.15
N ARG A 366 16.77 3.42 11.16
CA ARG A 366 17.25 4.71 10.66
C ARG A 366 16.14 5.50 9.97
N VAL A 367 15.37 4.85 9.10
CA VAL A 367 14.22 5.46 8.41
C VAL A 367 13.22 5.97 9.44
N GLU A 368 12.86 5.15 10.43
CA GLU A 368 11.94 5.54 11.50
C GLU A 368 12.43 6.78 12.25
N ARG A 369 13.71 6.81 12.67
CA ARG A 369 14.31 7.96 13.37
C ARG A 369 14.39 9.21 12.50
N GLN A 370 14.70 9.08 11.21
CA GLN A 370 14.75 10.22 10.29
C GLN A 370 13.36 10.82 10.10
N PHE A 371 12.36 9.96 9.94
CA PHE A 371 10.97 10.38 9.83
C PHE A 371 10.50 11.10 11.09
N GLN A 372 10.81 10.56 12.29
CA GLN A 372 10.45 11.17 13.57
C GLN A 372 11.07 12.57 13.71
N ARG A 373 12.35 12.74 13.37
CA ARG A 373 13.00 14.07 13.39
C ARG A 373 12.29 15.09 12.50
N PHE A 374 11.76 14.66 11.33
CA PHE A 374 10.98 15.54 10.47
C PHE A 374 9.68 15.99 11.16
N VAL A 375 9.00 15.06 11.79
CA VAL A 375 7.76 15.31 12.54
C VAL A 375 8.03 16.27 13.70
N ASP A 376 9.11 16.06 14.44
CA ASP A 376 9.50 16.86 15.60
C ASP A 376 9.81 18.34 15.23
N LEU A 377 10.26 18.62 14.01
CA LEU A 377 10.50 19.97 13.52
C LEU A 377 9.22 20.79 13.25
N VAL A 378 8.09 20.13 13.02
CA VAL A 378 6.83 20.82 12.72
C VAL A 378 6.37 21.70 13.88
N GLY A 379 6.55 21.24 15.12
CA GLY A 379 6.20 21.99 16.33
C GLY A 379 6.91 23.35 16.43
N PRO A 380 8.25 23.39 16.47
CA PRO A 380 9.01 24.64 16.50
C PRO A 380 8.71 25.57 15.32
N ILE A 381 8.57 25.03 14.11
CA ILE A 381 8.24 25.83 12.93
C ILE A 381 6.86 26.46 13.06
N ALA A 382 5.87 25.72 13.53
CA ALA A 382 4.52 26.22 13.74
C ALA A 382 4.48 27.36 14.79
N ILE A 383 5.20 27.20 15.90
CA ILE A 383 5.31 28.26 16.94
C ILE A 383 5.97 29.50 16.35
N LEU A 384 7.02 29.34 15.57
CA LEU A 384 7.74 30.45 14.93
C LEU A 384 6.83 31.19 13.95
N VAL A 385 6.05 30.46 13.13
CA VAL A 385 5.07 31.05 12.19
C VAL A 385 4.00 31.83 12.94
N VAL A 386 3.41 31.25 14.00
CA VAL A 386 2.39 31.93 14.81
C VAL A 386 2.97 33.18 15.47
N SER A 387 4.16 33.10 16.07
CA SER A 387 4.83 34.24 16.72
C SER A 387 5.12 35.36 15.71
N LEU A 388 5.55 35.02 14.50
CA LEU A 388 5.81 36.00 13.44
C LEU A 388 4.52 36.68 12.96
N LEU A 389 3.42 35.92 12.83
CA LEU A 389 2.11 36.43 12.42
C LEU A 389 1.55 37.38 13.49
N VAL A 390 1.52 36.95 14.76
CA VAL A 390 0.96 37.74 15.85
C VAL A 390 1.86 38.94 16.14
N GLY A 391 3.17 38.76 16.25
CA GLY A 391 4.14 39.82 16.47
C GLY A 391 4.15 40.88 15.36
N GLY A 392 4.11 40.42 14.10
CA GLY A 392 4.03 41.30 12.92
C GLY A 392 2.74 42.13 12.93
N LEU A 393 1.62 41.54 13.33
CA LEU A 393 0.34 42.23 13.43
C LEU A 393 0.35 43.27 14.55
N ILE A 394 0.88 42.94 15.74
CA ILE A 394 1.01 43.88 16.86
C ILE A 394 1.92 45.04 16.45
N LEU A 395 3.07 44.78 15.84
CA LEU A 395 3.96 45.82 15.34
C LEU A 395 3.27 46.74 14.33
N SER A 396 2.53 46.15 13.37
CA SER A 396 1.79 46.91 12.37
C SER A 396 0.71 47.80 12.96
N ILE A 397 0.00 47.34 14.01
CA ILE A 397 -1.00 48.12 14.73
C ILE A 397 -0.31 49.25 15.52
N MET A 398 0.79 48.97 16.22
CA MET A 398 1.53 49.97 16.99
C MET A 398 2.12 51.05 16.09
N THR A 399 2.69 50.69 14.94
CA THR A 399 3.19 51.69 13.96
C THR A 399 2.06 52.57 13.43
N ALA A 400 0.89 52.00 13.15
CA ALA A 400 -0.30 52.75 12.77
C ALA A 400 -0.77 53.71 13.84
N LEU A 401 -0.81 53.30 15.12
CA LEU A 401 -1.18 54.17 16.25
C LEU A 401 -0.16 55.29 16.50
N LEU A 402 1.13 54.99 16.38
CA LEU A 402 2.19 55.99 16.55
C LEU A 402 2.17 57.05 15.44
N SER A 403 1.85 56.69 14.23
CA SER A 403 1.70 57.63 13.10
C SER A 403 0.50 58.57 13.29
N VAL A 404 -0.57 58.14 13.99
CA VAL A 404 -1.70 59.01 14.40
C VAL A 404 -1.21 60.10 15.32
N ASN A 405 -0.43 59.71 16.32
CA ASN A 405 0.02 60.66 17.37
C ASN A 405 0.98 61.73 16.81
N GLN A 406 1.69 61.47 15.73
CA GLN A 406 2.57 62.40 15.02
C GLN A 406 1.81 63.37 14.12
N LEU A 407 0.58 63.08 13.73
CA LEU A 407 -0.25 63.96 12.87
C LEU A 407 -1.15 64.92 13.69
N VAL A 408 -1.36 64.62 14.97
CA VAL A 408 -2.21 65.41 15.89
C VAL A 408 -1.39 66.32 16.82
N GLY A 409 -0.09 66.13 16.94
CA GLY A 409 0.84 67.01 17.65
C GLY A 409 1.63 67.87 16.67
#